data_d2f0150f9035435b05fd99fa89f92268
#
_entry.id   d2f0150f9035435b05fd99fa89f92268
#
_cell.length_a   1.000
_cell.length_b   1.000
_cell.length_c   1.000
_cell.angle_alpha   90.00
_cell.angle_beta   90.00
_cell.angle_gamma   90.00
#
_symmetry.space_group_name_H-M   'P 1'
#
loop_
_entity.id
_entity.type
_entity.pdbx_description
1 polymer ?
#
loop_
_entity_poly.entity_id
_entity_poly.type
_entity_poly.pdbx_seq_one_letter_code
_entity_poly.pdbx_strand_id
1 'polypeptide(L)'
;MPTLAEKWIEQGRIEGQKEGRMEGMILDAQEMVMDALIERFGLLKPELSVKIRGIANRDVLKTLHKLAIKVDSIQEFEEKLKQLKL
;
A
#
# COMPACT_ATOMS: atom_id res chain seq x y z
N MET A 1 -25.89 22.73 23.88
CA MET A 1 -25.55 22.80 22.45
C MET A 1 -24.05 23.00 22.30
N PRO A 2 -23.37 22.21 21.45
CA PRO A 2 -21.97 22.49 21.20
C PRO A 2 -21.79 23.84 20.48
N THR A 3 -20.75 24.57 20.86
CA THR A 3 -20.40 25.82 20.20
C THR A 3 -19.86 25.52 18.77
N LEU A 4 -19.81 26.55 17.93
CA LEU A 4 -19.27 26.42 16.58
C LEU A 4 -17.82 25.90 16.59
N ALA A 5 -17.02 26.35 17.55
CA ALA A 5 -15.65 25.93 17.74
C ALA A 5 -15.56 24.44 18.11
N GLU A 6 -16.46 23.94 18.96
CA GLU A 6 -16.53 22.53 19.34
C GLU A 6 -16.87 21.64 18.16
N LYS A 7 -17.79 22.08 17.29
CA LYS A 7 -18.11 21.35 16.03
C LYS A 7 -16.91 21.23 15.11
N TRP A 8 -16.13 22.29 14.97
CA TRP A 8 -14.94 22.29 14.10
C TRP A 8 -13.83 21.40 14.65
N ILE A 9 -13.62 21.40 15.95
CA ILE A 9 -12.64 20.51 16.60
C ILE A 9 -13.04 19.05 16.41
N GLU A 10 -14.31 18.72 16.60
CA GLU A 10 -14.81 17.36 16.41
C GLU A 10 -14.71 16.90 14.96
N GLN A 11 -15.04 17.76 14.00
CA GLN A 11 -14.91 17.47 12.58
C GLN A 11 -13.45 17.23 12.18
N GLY A 12 -12.52 18.03 12.64
CA GLY A 12 -11.10 17.83 12.39
C GLY A 12 -10.58 16.52 12.98
N ARG A 13 -11.07 16.12 14.14
CA ARG A 13 -10.71 14.83 14.76
C ARG A 13 -11.19 13.65 13.92
N ILE A 14 -12.42 13.70 13.41
CA ILE A 14 -12.98 12.65 12.57
C ILE A 14 -12.21 12.51 11.24
N GLU A 15 -11.88 13.63 10.61
CA GLU A 15 -11.08 13.64 9.38
C GLU A 15 -9.68 13.07 9.62
N GLY A 16 -9.02 13.44 10.70
CA GLY A 16 -7.72 12.91 11.08
C GLY A 16 -7.74 11.41 11.33
N GLN A 17 -8.80 10.87 11.94
CA GLN A 17 -8.97 9.43 12.13
C GLN A 17 -9.18 8.69 10.82
N LYS A 18 -9.93 9.27 9.88
CA LYS A 18 -10.13 8.66 8.54
C LYS A 18 -8.83 8.61 7.77
N GLU A 19 -8.05 9.68 7.75
CA GLU A 19 -6.75 9.72 7.09
C GLU A 19 -5.79 8.69 7.70
N GLY A 20 -5.73 8.59 9.02
CA GLY A 20 -4.92 7.60 9.70
C GLY A 20 -5.29 6.16 9.35
N ARG A 21 -6.57 5.85 9.18
CA ARG A 21 -7.04 4.53 8.75
C ARG A 21 -6.62 4.23 7.32
N MET A 22 -6.73 5.20 6.42
CA MET A 22 -6.33 5.02 5.02
C MET A 22 -4.83 4.78 4.90
N GLU A 23 -4.02 5.52 5.64
CA GLU A 23 -2.57 5.30 5.69
C GLU A 23 -2.22 3.91 6.22
N GLY A 24 -2.90 3.48 7.29
CA GLY A 24 -2.72 2.14 7.87
C GLY A 24 -3.08 1.04 6.88
N MET A 25 -4.16 1.19 6.13
CA MET A 25 -4.57 0.22 5.10
C MET A 25 -3.56 0.14 3.96
N ILE A 26 -2.99 1.27 3.55
CA ILE A 26 -1.97 1.32 2.51
C ILE A 26 -0.69 0.66 2.98
N LEU A 27 -0.24 0.93 4.21
CA LEU A 27 0.93 0.29 4.80
C LEU A 27 0.75 -1.23 4.88
N ASP A 28 -0.41 -1.68 5.34
CA ASP A 28 -0.72 -3.11 5.40
C ASP A 28 -0.69 -3.75 4.00
N ALA A 29 -1.28 -3.08 3.01
CA ALA A 29 -1.28 -3.59 1.64
C ALA A 29 0.13 -3.67 1.06
N GLN A 30 0.98 -2.68 1.33
CA GLN A 30 2.39 -2.71 0.93
C GLN A 30 3.12 -3.88 1.58
N GLU A 31 2.94 -4.10 2.86
CA GLU A 31 3.55 -5.20 3.59
C GLU A 31 3.10 -6.56 3.06
N MET A 32 1.81 -6.71 2.75
CA MET A 32 1.28 -7.95 2.18
C MET A 32 1.93 -8.30 0.85
N VAL A 33 2.14 -7.32 -0.01
CA VAL A 33 2.84 -7.53 -1.30
C VAL A 33 4.28 -7.97 -1.06
N MET A 34 4.99 -7.27 -0.17
CA MET A 34 6.38 -7.58 0.14
C MET A 34 6.52 -8.96 0.78
N ASP A 35 5.66 -9.29 1.73
CA ASP A 35 5.67 -10.60 2.40
C ASP A 35 5.42 -11.73 1.42
N ALA A 36 4.48 -11.57 0.50
CA ALA A 36 4.20 -12.57 -0.53
C ALA A 36 5.42 -12.82 -1.43
N LEU A 37 6.14 -11.77 -1.80
CA LEU A 37 7.34 -11.87 -2.61
C LEU A 37 8.48 -12.56 -1.85
N ILE A 38 8.67 -12.21 -0.57
CA ILE A 38 9.69 -12.81 0.27
C ILE A 38 9.39 -14.30 0.49
N GLU A 39 8.13 -14.65 0.74
CA GLU A 39 7.72 -16.03 0.96
C GLU A 39 7.92 -16.90 -0.26
N ARG A 40 7.63 -16.38 -1.46
CA ARG A 40 7.77 -17.16 -2.69
C ARG A 40 9.18 -17.20 -3.24
N PHE A 41 9.92 -16.10 -3.12
CA PHE A 41 11.23 -15.95 -3.77
C PHE A 41 12.40 -15.84 -2.78
N GLY A 42 12.09 -15.79 -1.48
CA GLY A 42 13.07 -15.82 -0.40
C GLY A 42 13.80 -14.53 -0.11
N LEU A 43 13.89 -13.62 -1.07
CA LEU A 43 14.61 -12.36 -0.91
C LEU A 43 13.92 -11.24 -1.70
N LEU A 44 13.89 -10.06 -1.11
CA LEU A 44 13.37 -8.86 -1.76
C LEU A 44 14.48 -7.82 -1.87
N LYS A 45 14.77 -7.37 -3.11
CA LYS A 45 15.79 -6.35 -3.35
C LYS A 45 15.36 -5.02 -2.74
N PRO A 46 16.29 -4.23 -2.15
CA PRO A 46 15.96 -2.93 -1.57
C PRO A 46 15.28 -1.97 -2.57
N GLU A 47 15.71 -1.96 -3.83
CA GLU A 47 15.12 -1.11 -4.87
C GLU A 47 13.64 -1.44 -5.09
N LEU A 48 13.30 -2.72 -5.10
CA LEU A 48 11.91 -3.16 -5.27
C LEU A 48 11.07 -2.80 -4.05
N SER A 49 11.62 -2.97 -2.86
CA SER A 49 10.97 -2.58 -1.62
C SER A 49 10.63 -1.09 -1.60
N VAL A 50 11.57 -0.25 -2.02
CA VAL A 50 11.36 1.21 -2.10
C VAL A 50 10.24 1.54 -3.09
N LYS A 51 10.21 0.89 -4.24
CA LYS A 51 9.15 1.11 -5.24
C LYS A 51 7.78 0.76 -4.69
N ILE A 52 7.65 -0.39 -4.02
CA ILE A 52 6.37 -0.82 -3.44
C ILE A 52 5.92 0.14 -2.35
N ARG A 53 6.83 0.60 -1.50
CA ARG A 53 6.52 1.56 -0.43
C ARG A 53 6.15 2.94 -0.94
N GLY A 54 6.54 3.27 -2.18
CA GLY A 54 6.14 4.50 -2.84
C GLY A 54 4.74 4.48 -3.44
N ILE A 55 4.09 3.32 -3.48
CA ILE A 55 2.75 3.17 -4.05
C ILE A 55 1.71 3.44 -2.96
N ALA A 56 0.95 4.51 -3.12
CA ALA A 56 -0.08 4.92 -2.18
C ALA A 56 -1.50 4.62 -2.68
N ASN A 57 -1.64 3.80 -3.72
CA ASN A 57 -2.93 3.43 -4.29
C ASN A 57 -3.27 2.00 -3.91
N ARG A 58 -4.35 1.84 -3.13
CA ARG A 58 -4.78 0.53 -2.63
C ARG A 58 -5.14 -0.45 -3.75
N ASP A 59 -5.79 0.02 -4.82
CA ASP A 59 -6.19 -0.84 -5.93
C ASP A 59 -4.97 -1.37 -6.69
N VAL A 60 -3.96 -0.54 -6.89
CA VAL A 60 -2.69 -0.95 -7.49
C VAL A 60 -1.99 -1.97 -6.61
N LEU A 61 -1.93 -1.74 -5.29
CA LEU A 61 -1.33 -2.69 -4.35
C LEU A 61 -2.06 -4.02 -4.33
N LYS A 62 -3.37 -4.01 -4.43
CA LYS A 62 -4.18 -5.22 -4.53
C LYS A 62 -3.85 -6.01 -5.80
N THR A 63 -3.69 -5.33 -6.91
CA THR A 63 -3.25 -5.93 -8.17
C THR A 63 -1.84 -6.53 -8.04
N LEU A 64 -0.92 -5.80 -7.42
CA LEU A 64 0.44 -6.27 -7.18
C LEU A 64 0.48 -7.50 -6.29
N HIS A 65 -0.38 -7.56 -5.27
CA HIS A 65 -0.50 -8.74 -4.41
C HIS A 65 -0.91 -9.99 -5.21
N LYS A 66 -1.88 -9.83 -6.09
CA LYS A 66 -2.31 -10.92 -6.99
C LYS A 66 -1.19 -11.34 -7.94
N LEU A 67 -0.46 -10.39 -8.48
CA LEU A 67 0.71 -10.68 -9.33
C LEU A 67 1.79 -11.41 -8.56
N ALA A 68 2.08 -10.99 -7.33
CA ALA A 68 3.08 -11.64 -6.47
C ALA A 68 2.77 -13.13 -6.25
N ILE A 69 1.49 -13.49 -6.23
CA ILE A 69 1.05 -14.88 -6.07
C ILE A 69 1.15 -15.66 -7.39
N LYS A 70 0.92 -15.00 -8.53
CA LYS A 70 0.78 -15.64 -9.84
C LYS A 70 2.06 -15.73 -10.65
N VAL A 71 2.97 -14.77 -10.53
CA VAL A 71 4.20 -14.74 -11.33
C VAL A 71 5.12 -15.92 -10.99
N ASP A 72 5.85 -16.38 -11.98
CA ASP A 72 6.78 -17.51 -11.81
C ASP A 72 8.16 -17.08 -11.32
N SER A 73 8.52 -15.80 -11.49
CA SER A 73 9.81 -15.26 -11.08
C SER A 73 9.68 -13.82 -10.59
N ILE A 74 10.68 -13.37 -9.81
CA ILE A 74 10.73 -11.99 -9.35
C ILE A 74 10.96 -11.02 -10.54
N GLN A 75 11.68 -11.45 -11.56
CA GLN A 75 11.90 -10.66 -12.77
C GLN A 75 10.59 -10.40 -13.51
N GLU A 76 9.73 -11.40 -13.59
CA GLU A 76 8.40 -11.24 -14.18
C GLU A 76 7.56 -10.25 -13.41
N PHE A 77 7.63 -10.28 -12.08
CA PHE A 77 6.95 -9.29 -11.24
C PHE A 77 7.46 -7.88 -11.51
N GLU A 78 8.78 -7.71 -11.58
CA GLU A 78 9.40 -6.41 -11.85
C GLU A 78 8.98 -5.86 -13.22
N GLU A 79 8.92 -6.71 -14.25
CA GLU A 79 8.48 -6.30 -15.58
C GLU A 79 7.02 -5.82 -15.58
N LYS A 80 6.15 -6.56 -14.91
CA LYS A 80 4.74 -6.18 -14.80
C LYS A 80 4.55 -4.90 -13.98
N LEU A 81 5.36 -4.70 -12.96
CA LEU A 81 5.36 -3.47 -12.18
C LEU A 81 5.74 -2.26 -13.05
N LYS A 82 6.71 -2.40 -13.94
CA LYS A 82 7.10 -1.35 -14.89
C LYS A 82 5.99 -1.02 -15.89
N GLN A 83 5.20 -2.00 -16.28
CA GLN A 83 4.07 -1.81 -17.19
C GLN A 83 2.91 -1.06 -16.54
N LEU A 84 2.79 -1.13 -15.22
CA LEU A 84 1.84 -0.31 -14.48
C LEU A 84 2.37 1.11 -14.47
N LYS A 85 1.66 2.01 -15.12
CA LYS A 85 2.04 3.44 -15.15
C LYS A 85 1.73 4.08 -13.79
N LEU A 86 2.70 4.06 -12.95
CA LEU A 86 2.60 4.66 -11.61
C LEU A 86 3.21 6.04 -11.58
#